data_433e0756352d21772b071fe47413a5f0
#
_entry.id   433e0756352d21772b071fe47413a5f0
#
_cell.length_a   1.000
_cell.length_b   1.000
_cell.length_c   1.000
_cell.angle_alpha   90.00
_cell.angle_beta   90.00
_cell.angle_gamma   90.00
#
_symmetry.space_group_name_H-M   'P 1'
#
loop_
_entity.id
_entity.type
_entity.pdbx_description
1 polymer ?
#
loop_
_entity_poly.entity_id
_entity_poly.type
_entity_poly.pdbx_seq_one_letter_code
_entity_poly.pdbx_strand_id
1 'polypeptide(L)'
;ITHFWVCGPIGSRDDLTKGDAFDPAKPIDLAAAVKMGEVTQGWRFAPVDDPSGLLDLEKAAARQDNTGAYAYSEITVDEAQDVVLKVGSDDDVFAWVNGKLAGKFVGNRGWTVDQDTYEAHLEAGRNTVLLKVLNGGAQWSASCRVLTQDGKPLDFAQLQPGEVIGLAG
;
A
#
# COMPACT_ATOMS: atom_id res chain seq x y z
N ILE A 1 -2.00 -10.19 1.55
CA ILE A 1 -2.11 -9.16 2.59
C ILE A 1 -3.58 -8.97 2.91
N THR A 2 -3.95 -9.15 4.18
CA THR A 2 -5.35 -9.17 4.63
C THR A 2 -5.83 -7.82 5.19
N HIS A 3 -4.91 -6.89 5.41
CA HIS A 3 -5.24 -5.55 5.88
C HIS A 3 -4.08 -4.60 5.61
N PHE A 4 -4.42 -3.31 5.61
CA PHE A 4 -3.46 -2.21 5.49
C PHE A 4 -3.77 -1.13 6.52
N TRP A 5 -2.79 -0.27 6.78
CA TRP A 5 -3.05 1.05 7.33
C TRP A 5 -3.07 2.04 6.17
N VAL A 6 -4.13 2.84 6.09
CA VAL A 6 -4.38 3.75 4.97
C VAL A 6 -4.29 5.19 5.43
N CYS A 7 -3.52 5.98 4.70
CA CYS A 7 -3.37 7.41 4.90
C CYS A 7 -3.84 8.13 3.62
N GLY A 8 -4.95 8.81 3.71
CA GLY A 8 -5.54 9.55 2.59
C GLY A 8 -7.04 9.80 2.78
N PRO A 9 -7.66 10.55 1.85
CA PRO A 9 -7.07 11.14 0.65
C PRO A 9 -6.07 12.26 1.01
N ILE A 10 -4.99 12.36 0.25
CA ILE A 10 -3.95 13.34 0.49
C ILE A 10 -3.33 13.79 -0.85
N GLY A 11 -3.16 15.09 -1.02
CA GLY A 11 -2.56 15.65 -2.22
C GLY A 11 -3.41 15.52 -3.49
N SER A 12 -2.88 16.03 -4.59
CA SER A 12 -3.46 15.86 -5.92
C SER A 12 -2.78 14.67 -6.63
N ARG A 13 -3.49 14.10 -7.60
CA ARG A 13 -2.92 13.02 -8.44
C ARG A 13 -1.63 13.47 -9.14
N ASP A 14 -1.61 14.69 -9.66
CA ASP A 14 -0.45 15.22 -10.37
C ASP A 14 0.76 15.37 -9.45
N ASP A 15 0.58 15.97 -8.29
CA ASP A 15 1.67 16.15 -7.32
C ASP A 15 2.20 14.79 -6.82
N LEU A 16 1.32 13.82 -6.61
CA LEU A 16 1.72 12.47 -6.15
C LEU A 16 2.29 11.60 -7.26
N THR A 17 2.03 11.91 -8.52
CA THR A 17 2.73 11.28 -9.65
C THR A 17 4.19 11.74 -9.71
N LYS A 18 4.46 12.98 -9.38
CA LYS A 18 5.78 13.63 -9.47
C LYS A 18 6.59 13.50 -8.18
N GLY A 19 5.94 13.26 -7.04
CA GLY A 19 6.59 13.22 -5.75
C GLY A 19 5.78 12.46 -4.71
N ASP A 20 6.15 12.63 -3.45
CA ASP A 20 5.55 11.93 -2.33
C ASP A 20 5.20 12.88 -1.19
N ALA A 21 4.22 12.49 -0.35
CA ALA A 21 3.86 13.24 0.85
C ALA A 21 4.90 13.08 1.97
N PHE A 22 5.73 12.05 1.89
CA PHE A 22 6.85 11.77 2.81
C PHE A 22 7.90 10.95 2.05
N ASP A 23 9.07 10.77 2.64
CA ASP A 23 10.13 9.95 2.05
C ASP A 23 9.83 8.45 2.25
N PRO A 24 9.49 7.70 1.16
CA PRO A 24 9.15 6.27 1.30
C PRO A 24 10.31 5.39 1.76
N ALA A 25 11.55 5.87 1.69
CA ALA A 25 12.72 5.14 2.12
C ALA A 25 12.93 5.20 3.64
N LYS A 26 12.23 6.10 4.33
CA LYS A 26 12.34 6.26 5.79
C LYS A 26 11.29 5.43 6.52
N PRO A 27 11.56 5.02 7.77
CA PRO A 27 10.57 4.33 8.60
C PRO A 27 9.28 5.13 8.72
N ILE A 28 8.14 4.43 8.70
CA ILE A 28 6.81 5.01 8.84
C ILE A 28 6.36 4.89 10.29
N ASP A 29 5.96 6.02 10.88
CA ASP A 29 5.33 6.07 12.20
C ASP A 29 3.81 6.12 12.01
N LEU A 30 3.15 5.01 12.29
CA LEU A 30 1.69 4.91 12.13
C LEU A 30 0.91 5.78 13.13
N ALA A 31 1.56 6.25 14.19
CA ALA A 31 0.94 7.16 15.16
C ALA A 31 1.06 8.62 14.74
N ALA A 32 1.91 8.95 13.77
CA ALA A 32 2.12 10.31 13.30
C ALA A 32 1.21 10.64 12.12
N ALA A 33 0.72 11.88 12.09
CA ALA A 33 -0.03 12.39 10.95
C ALA A 33 0.90 12.76 9.79
N VAL A 34 0.41 12.62 8.57
CA VAL A 34 1.11 13.01 7.35
C VAL A 34 0.45 14.30 6.81
N LYS A 35 1.27 15.28 6.48
CA LYS A 35 0.81 16.56 5.94
C LYS A 35 1.31 16.74 4.52
N MET A 36 0.41 17.13 3.62
CA MET A 36 0.73 17.55 2.27
C MET A 36 -0.13 18.75 1.89
N GLY A 37 0.51 19.89 1.64
CA GLY A 37 -0.21 21.16 1.44
C GLY A 37 -1.03 21.53 2.69
N GLU A 38 -2.32 21.76 2.51
CA GLU A 38 -3.24 22.10 3.60
C GLU A 38 -3.91 20.86 4.23
N VAL A 39 -3.65 19.67 3.69
CA VAL A 39 -4.29 18.44 4.13
C VAL A 39 -3.40 17.71 5.12
N THR A 40 -3.98 17.28 6.23
CA THR A 40 -3.32 16.42 7.23
C THR A 40 -4.17 15.17 7.43
N GLN A 41 -3.55 14.00 7.32
CA GLN A 41 -4.23 12.71 7.48
C GLN A 41 -3.44 11.79 8.42
N GLY A 42 -4.16 11.04 9.24
CA GLY A 42 -3.59 9.96 10.03
C GLY A 42 -3.68 8.63 9.29
N TRP A 43 -3.11 7.60 9.88
CA TRP A 43 -3.18 6.23 9.40
C TRP A 43 -4.38 5.52 10.04
N ARG A 44 -5.19 4.85 9.22
CA ARG A 44 -6.37 4.12 9.66
C ARG A 44 -6.27 2.66 9.28
N PHE A 45 -6.65 1.77 10.19
CA PHE A 45 -6.73 0.34 9.91
C PHE A 45 -7.81 0.07 8.87
N ALA A 46 -7.47 -0.69 7.83
CA ALA A 46 -8.35 -1.01 6.73
C ALA A 46 -8.27 -2.51 6.41
N PRO A 47 -9.24 -3.32 6.83
CA PRO A 47 -9.26 -4.73 6.48
C PRO A 47 -9.59 -4.90 4.99
N VAL A 48 -9.05 -5.96 4.40
CA VAL A 48 -9.38 -6.39 3.05
C VAL A 48 -10.46 -7.47 3.17
N ASP A 49 -11.72 -7.07 3.07
CA ASP A 49 -12.87 -7.96 3.29
C ASP A 49 -13.29 -8.70 2.02
N ASP A 50 -12.91 -8.19 0.85
CA ASP A 50 -13.29 -8.78 -0.43
C ASP A 50 -12.48 -10.05 -0.70
N PRO A 51 -13.12 -11.19 -1.04
CA PRO A 51 -12.41 -12.43 -1.34
C PRO A 51 -11.42 -12.33 -2.51
N SER A 52 -11.59 -11.35 -3.39
CA SER A 52 -10.66 -11.09 -4.50
C SER A 52 -9.36 -10.42 -4.05
N GLY A 53 -9.28 -9.97 -2.79
CA GLY A 53 -8.14 -9.23 -2.26
C GLY A 53 -8.18 -7.73 -2.52
N LEU A 54 -9.30 -7.22 -3.02
CA LEU A 54 -9.47 -5.80 -3.32
C LEU A 54 -9.57 -4.97 -2.04
N LEU A 55 -8.71 -3.96 -1.92
CA LEU A 55 -8.82 -2.89 -0.94
C LEU A 55 -9.62 -1.75 -1.58
N ASP A 56 -10.81 -1.49 -1.05
CA ASP A 56 -11.67 -0.40 -1.50
C ASP A 56 -11.24 0.91 -0.83
N LEU A 57 -10.53 1.75 -1.56
CA LEU A 57 -10.02 3.02 -1.03
C LEU A 57 -11.09 4.10 -0.88
N GLU A 58 -12.22 3.97 -1.56
CA GLU A 58 -13.36 4.86 -1.32
C GLU A 58 -13.91 4.67 0.10
N LYS A 59 -13.87 3.44 0.63
CA LYS A 59 -14.23 3.13 2.01
C LYS A 59 -13.11 3.41 2.98
N ALA A 60 -11.89 2.98 2.64
CA ALA A 60 -10.76 3.04 3.57
C ALA A 60 -10.24 4.48 3.75
N ALA A 61 -10.27 5.29 2.72
CA ALA A 61 -9.87 6.70 2.78
C ALA A 61 -11.09 7.61 2.77
N ALA A 62 -11.58 7.98 1.62
CA ALA A 62 -12.83 8.69 1.39
C ALA A 62 -13.00 8.81 -0.12
N ARG A 63 -14.23 8.93 -0.59
CA ARG A 63 -14.48 9.16 -2.01
C ARG A 63 -14.01 10.55 -2.41
N GLN A 64 -13.01 10.62 -3.27
CA GLN A 64 -12.47 11.88 -3.77
C GLN A 64 -11.79 11.65 -5.13
N ASP A 65 -12.06 12.53 -6.09
CA ASP A 65 -11.39 12.55 -7.38
C ASP A 65 -10.06 13.31 -7.29
N ASN A 66 -9.17 13.06 -8.20
CA ASN A 66 -7.88 13.76 -8.34
C ASN A 66 -7.08 13.80 -7.03
N THR A 67 -6.81 12.64 -6.48
CA THR A 67 -6.10 12.51 -5.20
C THR A 67 -5.31 11.20 -5.14
N GLY A 68 -4.71 10.92 -4.01
CA GLY A 68 -4.06 9.65 -3.73
C GLY A 68 -4.14 9.27 -2.28
N ALA A 69 -3.74 8.05 -1.99
CA ALA A 69 -3.59 7.54 -0.64
C ALA A 69 -2.42 6.56 -0.58
N TYR A 70 -1.89 6.41 0.61
CA TYR A 70 -0.89 5.39 0.91
C TYR A 70 -1.55 4.24 1.65
N ALA A 71 -1.13 3.02 1.32
CA ALA A 71 -1.54 1.80 2.02
C ALA A 71 -0.27 1.08 2.50
N TYR A 72 -0.14 0.92 3.79
CA TYR A 72 1.04 0.37 4.45
C TYR A 72 0.72 -0.97 5.09
N SER A 73 1.62 -1.92 4.94
CA SER A 73 1.56 -3.20 5.62
C SER A 73 2.96 -3.60 6.09
N GLU A 74 3.01 -4.40 7.14
CA GLU A 74 4.25 -4.94 7.66
C GLU A 74 4.10 -6.44 7.77
N ILE A 75 5.03 -7.16 7.15
CA ILE A 75 5.01 -8.63 7.10
C ILE A 75 6.29 -9.20 7.69
N THR A 76 6.19 -10.35 8.35
CA THR A 76 7.31 -11.05 8.98
C THR A 76 7.46 -12.41 8.33
N VAL A 77 8.68 -12.71 7.87
CA VAL A 77 9.05 -14.02 7.31
C VAL A 77 10.23 -14.61 8.07
N ASP A 78 10.33 -15.93 8.06
CA ASP A 78 11.38 -16.64 8.81
C ASP A 78 12.74 -16.56 8.13
N GLU A 79 12.77 -16.51 6.81
CA GLU A 79 14.01 -16.55 6.03
C GLU A 79 14.03 -15.44 4.98
N ALA A 80 15.23 -14.88 4.75
CA ALA A 80 15.46 -13.96 3.65
C ALA A 80 15.21 -14.67 2.31
N GLN A 81 14.50 -14.03 1.40
CA GLN A 81 14.15 -14.63 0.12
C GLN A 81 13.68 -13.60 -0.91
N ASP A 82 13.88 -13.95 -2.18
CA ASP A 82 13.28 -13.19 -3.26
C ASP A 82 11.82 -13.58 -3.44
N VAL A 83 10.99 -12.57 -3.70
CA VAL A 83 9.54 -12.74 -3.85
C VAL A 83 9.05 -11.97 -5.06
N VAL A 84 7.80 -12.21 -5.43
CA VAL A 84 7.09 -11.37 -6.40
C VAL A 84 5.86 -10.76 -5.74
N LEU A 85 5.62 -9.49 -6.03
CA LEU A 85 4.39 -8.82 -5.70
C LEU A 85 3.47 -8.86 -6.92
N LYS A 86 2.24 -9.30 -6.70
CA LYS A 86 1.17 -9.20 -7.69
C LYS A 86 0.27 -8.06 -7.27
N VAL A 87 0.26 -6.99 -8.06
CA VAL A 87 -0.42 -5.74 -7.72
C VAL A 87 -1.47 -5.42 -8.76
N GLY A 88 -2.65 -5.03 -8.30
CA GLY A 88 -3.68 -4.45 -9.14
C GLY A 88 -4.06 -3.07 -8.62
N SER A 89 -4.49 -2.18 -9.48
CA SER A 89 -4.90 -0.83 -9.06
C SER A 89 -5.86 -0.16 -10.02
N ASP A 90 -6.62 0.75 -9.48
CA ASP A 90 -7.42 1.74 -10.15
C ASP A 90 -7.11 3.09 -9.48
N ASP A 91 -6.36 4.02 -10.00
CA ASP A 91 -5.64 4.06 -11.28
C ASP A 91 -4.14 3.74 -11.09
N ASP A 92 -3.28 4.75 -10.92
CA ASP A 92 -1.83 4.60 -10.77
C ASP A 92 -1.45 3.92 -9.46
N VAL A 93 -0.35 3.17 -9.48
CA VAL A 93 0.21 2.60 -8.27
C VAL A 93 1.74 2.66 -8.27
N PHE A 94 2.29 2.95 -7.09
CA PHE A 94 3.71 2.85 -6.79
C PHE A 94 3.84 1.88 -5.61
N ALA A 95 4.76 0.91 -5.71
CA ALA A 95 4.95 -0.10 -4.69
C ALA A 95 6.40 -0.11 -4.19
N TRP A 96 6.58 0.00 -2.88
CA TRP A 96 7.88 -0.08 -2.21
C TRP A 96 7.92 -1.28 -1.28
N VAL A 97 9.06 -1.94 -1.24
CA VAL A 97 9.38 -2.99 -0.27
C VAL A 97 10.64 -2.57 0.48
N ASN A 98 10.54 -2.48 1.81
CA ASN A 98 11.64 -2.02 2.66
C ASN A 98 12.24 -0.68 2.20
N GLY A 99 11.38 0.24 1.77
CA GLY A 99 11.77 1.58 1.33
C GLY A 99 12.35 1.65 -0.08
N LYS A 100 12.41 0.54 -0.80
CA LYS A 100 12.92 0.48 -2.16
C LYS A 100 11.78 0.30 -3.15
N LEU A 101 11.72 1.14 -4.18
CA LEU A 101 10.69 1.03 -5.21
C LEU A 101 10.82 -0.31 -5.96
N ALA A 102 9.81 -1.15 -5.84
CA ALA A 102 9.74 -2.43 -6.53
C ALA A 102 9.16 -2.28 -7.94
N GLY A 103 8.19 -1.39 -8.11
CA GLY A 103 7.60 -1.14 -9.41
C GLY A 103 6.50 -0.09 -9.34
N LYS A 104 6.02 0.32 -10.52
CA LYS A 104 4.95 1.31 -10.65
C LYS A 104 4.18 1.12 -11.94
N PHE A 105 2.93 1.55 -11.92
CA PHE A 105 2.12 1.77 -13.10
C PHE A 105 1.56 3.19 -13.05
N VAL A 106 1.74 3.94 -14.12
CA VAL A 106 1.21 5.31 -14.25
C VAL A 106 0.25 5.36 -15.43
N GLY A 107 -1.01 5.66 -15.17
CA GLY A 107 -2.05 5.74 -16.20
C GLY A 107 -3.43 5.52 -15.63
N ASN A 108 -4.43 5.58 -16.50
CA ASN A 108 -5.82 5.28 -16.16
C ASN A 108 -6.09 3.81 -16.40
N ARG A 109 -6.71 3.15 -15.45
CA ARG A 109 -7.20 1.78 -15.62
C ARG A 109 -8.23 1.42 -14.55
N GLY A 110 -9.08 0.44 -14.85
CA GLY A 110 -9.87 -0.24 -13.84
C GLY A 110 -9.06 -1.34 -13.17
N TRP A 111 -9.42 -1.66 -11.93
CA TRP A 111 -8.76 -2.73 -11.20
C TRP A 111 -9.13 -4.11 -11.75
N THR A 112 -8.12 -4.95 -11.92
CA THR A 112 -8.25 -6.40 -11.98
C THR A 112 -7.19 -7.04 -11.10
N VAL A 113 -7.43 -8.28 -10.67
CA VAL A 113 -6.46 -8.97 -9.81
C VAL A 113 -5.15 -9.20 -10.57
N ASP A 114 -4.02 -8.99 -9.88
CA ASP A 114 -2.69 -9.36 -10.38
C ASP A 114 -2.30 -8.73 -11.73
N GLN A 115 -2.68 -7.47 -11.95
CA GLN A 115 -2.35 -6.75 -13.19
C GLN A 115 -0.86 -6.62 -13.44
N ASP A 116 -0.09 -6.36 -12.36
CA ASP A 116 1.34 -6.13 -12.44
C ASP A 116 2.10 -7.17 -11.62
N THR A 117 3.33 -7.47 -12.05
CA THR A 117 4.26 -8.33 -11.31
C THR A 117 5.54 -7.55 -11.05
N TYR A 118 5.92 -7.40 -9.78
CA TYR A 118 7.15 -6.74 -9.36
C TYR A 118 8.02 -7.69 -8.56
N GLU A 119 9.32 -7.72 -8.88
CA GLU A 119 10.28 -8.49 -8.10
C GLU A 119 10.72 -7.69 -6.88
N ALA A 120 10.91 -8.37 -5.76
CA ALA A 120 11.37 -7.77 -4.52
C ALA A 120 12.16 -8.76 -3.68
N HIS A 121 12.87 -8.27 -2.68
CA HIS A 121 13.61 -9.08 -1.73
C HIS A 121 13.09 -8.83 -0.32
N LEU A 122 12.85 -9.91 0.43
CA LEU A 122 12.50 -9.84 1.85
C LEU A 122 13.69 -10.29 2.69
N GLU A 123 13.93 -9.56 3.77
CA GLU A 123 14.86 -9.99 4.80
C GLU A 123 14.17 -10.93 5.79
N ALA A 124 14.94 -11.75 6.51
CA ALA A 124 14.39 -12.50 7.64
C ALA A 124 13.91 -11.52 8.71
N GLY A 125 12.72 -11.76 9.25
CA GLY A 125 12.09 -10.86 10.21
C GLY A 125 11.10 -9.91 9.54
N ARG A 126 11.07 -8.67 10.01
CA ARG A 126 10.06 -7.67 9.61
C ARG A 126 10.43 -6.99 8.30
N ASN A 127 9.42 -6.83 7.45
CA ASN A 127 9.53 -6.16 6.15
C ASN A 127 8.34 -5.23 5.98
N THR A 128 8.55 -4.12 5.27
CA THR A 128 7.48 -3.18 4.97
C THR A 128 7.04 -3.28 3.52
N VAL A 129 5.75 -3.15 3.29
CA VAL A 129 5.14 -3.00 1.96
C VAL A 129 4.33 -1.73 1.97
N LEU A 130 4.65 -0.81 1.08
CA LEU A 130 3.96 0.47 0.94
C LEU A 130 3.44 0.61 -0.49
N LEU A 131 2.16 0.90 -0.61
CA LEU A 131 1.54 1.27 -1.89
C LEU A 131 1.16 2.75 -1.84
N LYS A 132 1.35 3.45 -2.95
CA LYS A 132 0.75 4.75 -3.19
C LYS A 132 -0.20 4.57 -4.37
N VAL A 133 -1.50 4.81 -4.16
CA VAL A 133 -2.55 4.56 -5.14
C VAL A 133 -3.25 5.86 -5.48
N LEU A 134 -3.21 6.24 -6.75
CA LEU A 134 -3.75 7.52 -7.19
C LEU A 134 -5.11 7.31 -7.85
N ASN A 135 -5.98 8.30 -7.72
CA ASN A 135 -7.33 8.31 -8.27
C ASN A 135 -7.54 9.51 -9.20
N GLY A 136 -7.89 9.23 -10.46
CA GLY A 136 -8.38 10.27 -11.36
C GLY A 136 -9.81 10.63 -11.07
N GLY A 137 -10.67 9.64 -11.01
CA GLY A 137 -12.09 9.80 -10.70
C GLY A 137 -12.79 8.46 -10.62
N ALA A 138 -14.00 8.46 -10.09
CA ALA A 138 -14.86 7.28 -9.88
C ALA A 138 -14.22 6.25 -8.95
N GLN A 139 -14.18 4.97 -9.33
CA GLN A 139 -13.68 3.89 -8.49
C GLN A 139 -12.20 4.06 -8.15
N TRP A 140 -11.83 3.63 -6.94
CA TRP A 140 -10.49 3.78 -6.41
C TRP A 140 -10.15 2.59 -5.54
N SER A 141 -9.21 1.76 -5.98
CA SER A 141 -8.94 0.48 -5.32
C SER A 141 -7.55 -0.05 -5.66
N ALA A 142 -7.10 -1.00 -4.86
CA ALA A 142 -5.84 -1.70 -5.09
C ALA A 142 -5.85 -3.09 -4.48
N SER A 143 -4.91 -3.92 -4.90
CA SER A 143 -4.65 -5.22 -4.30
C SER A 143 -3.17 -5.53 -4.35
N CYS A 144 -2.69 -6.33 -3.38
CA CYS A 144 -1.31 -6.77 -3.35
C CYS A 144 -1.22 -8.17 -2.75
N ARG A 145 -0.67 -9.10 -3.52
CA ARG A 145 -0.32 -10.43 -3.04
C ARG A 145 1.20 -10.58 -3.05
N VAL A 146 1.74 -11.26 -2.05
CA VAL A 146 3.17 -11.57 -2.00
C VAL A 146 3.31 -13.08 -2.20
N LEU A 147 4.02 -13.47 -3.23
CA LEU A 147 4.23 -14.85 -3.62
C LEU A 147 5.71 -15.19 -3.59
N THR A 148 6.03 -16.47 -3.48
CA THR A 148 7.40 -16.95 -3.70
C THR A 148 7.81 -16.66 -5.14
N GLN A 149 9.11 -16.72 -5.43
CA GLN A 149 9.63 -16.42 -6.77
C GLN A 149 9.06 -17.36 -7.84
N ASP A 150 8.70 -18.59 -7.47
CA ASP A 150 8.05 -19.56 -8.37
C ASP A 150 6.51 -19.46 -8.36
N GLY A 151 5.95 -18.40 -7.77
CA GLY A 151 4.53 -18.09 -7.87
C GLY A 151 3.62 -18.79 -6.86
N LYS A 152 4.19 -19.40 -5.82
CA LYS A 152 3.41 -20.08 -4.78
C LYS A 152 3.05 -19.12 -3.63
N PRO A 153 1.97 -19.40 -2.87
CA PRO A 153 1.66 -18.62 -1.67
C PRO A 153 2.85 -18.59 -0.71
N LEU A 154 3.12 -17.40 -0.15
CA LEU A 154 4.15 -17.20 0.84
C LEU A 154 3.53 -17.17 2.23
N ASP A 155 4.08 -17.94 3.17
CA ASP A 155 3.68 -17.88 4.57
C ASP A 155 4.33 -16.67 5.24
N PHE A 156 3.51 -15.80 5.84
CA PHE A 156 3.99 -14.66 6.61
C PHE A 156 2.98 -14.26 7.66
N ALA A 157 3.46 -13.64 8.74
CA ALA A 157 2.62 -12.94 9.71
C ALA A 157 2.53 -11.46 9.33
N GLN A 158 1.39 -10.82 9.61
CA GLN A 158 1.22 -9.38 9.42
C GLN A 158 1.18 -8.65 10.75
N LEU A 159 1.67 -7.41 10.75
CA LEU A 159 1.49 -6.49 11.87
C LEU A 159 0.00 -6.33 12.17
N GLN A 160 -0.40 -6.57 13.41
CA GLN A 160 -1.79 -6.48 13.88
C GLN A 160 -2.06 -5.14 14.56
N PRO A 161 -3.32 -4.67 14.59
CA PRO A 161 -3.63 -3.39 15.22
C PRO A 161 -3.20 -3.29 16.67
N GLY A 162 -3.30 -4.38 17.44
CA GLY A 162 -2.89 -4.41 18.84
C GLY A 162 -1.38 -4.33 19.08
N GLU A 163 -0.59 -4.48 18.04
CA GLU A 163 0.88 -4.40 18.10
C GLU A 163 1.42 -3.01 17.76
N VAL A 164 0.55 -2.10 17.31
CA VAL A 164 0.95 -0.75 16.93
C VAL A 164 0.98 0.16 18.14
N ILE A 165 2.17 0.63 18.50
CA ILE A 165 2.37 1.53 19.64
C ILE A 165 1.90 2.95 19.28
N GLY A 166 1.12 3.57 20.16
CA GLY A 166 0.65 4.94 20.00
C GLY A 166 -0.65 5.10 19.22
N LEU A 167 -1.20 4.04 18.65
CA LEU A 167 -2.55 4.06 18.10
C LEU A 167 -3.56 3.70 19.20
N ALA A 168 -4.61 4.51 19.31
CA ALA A 168 -5.74 4.18 20.19
C ALA A 168 -6.40 2.91 19.65
N GLY A 169 -6.43 1.89 20.49
CA GLY A 169 -7.00 0.60 20.13
C GLY A 169 -8.51 0.64 19.92
#